data_fb56ea3fbc2f5fb6df313a5609dea9df
#
_entry.id   fb56ea3fbc2f5fb6df313a5609dea9df
#
_cell.length_a   1.000
_cell.length_b   1.000
_cell.length_c   1.000
_cell.angle_alpha   90.00
_cell.angle_beta   90.00
_cell.angle_gamma   90.00
#
_symmetry.space_group_name_H-M   'P 1'
#
loop_
_entity.id
_entity.type
_entity.pdbx_description
1 polymer ?
#
loop_
_entity_poly.entity_id
_entity_poly.type
_entity_poly.pdbx_seq_one_letter_code
_entity_poly.pdbx_strand_id
1 'polypeptide(L)'
;MKKRIRACGLFLVAAMGCAQQHAASVPTPATQAIADTVFHLITAVASSRAALDSAVTQLHRISGETSAPAVARSRQLRKRVAVLDSTYRANLAELLLTVNASSAGVMTSGARFPVEGPPAPLVRGFADGSNWMLQSPLIHEIGKDSPYIVIVPRGFVTDFASIPKPLQILRGSVPITDRYGNAAAVHDYLYWRQDCTREESDNILAITMREAGVSLLERTLVYQGVRQFGQSAWDGNRRDRQAGLMRTVGPPNDEVPQTGTWADYRDWLRATHAKEGVEYRIPQSVCAMADSATFRIQD
;
A
#
# COMPACT_ATOMS: atom_id res chain seq x y z
N MET A 1 3.93 -57.27 62.74
CA MET A 1 4.26 -55.91 62.36
C MET A 1 3.90 -55.75 60.86
N LYS A 2 2.81 -55.12 60.53
CA LYS A 2 2.31 -54.96 59.14
C LYS A 2 2.58 -53.53 58.71
N LYS A 3 3.49 -53.31 57.71
CA LYS A 3 3.73 -52.03 57.05
C LYS A 3 2.67 -51.83 55.95
N ARG A 4 1.89 -50.75 56.10
CA ARG A 4 0.96 -50.31 55.10
C ARG A 4 1.73 -49.40 54.09
N ILE A 5 1.70 -49.78 52.83
CA ILE A 5 2.16 -48.97 51.69
C ILE A 5 0.97 -48.11 51.28
N ARG A 6 1.16 -46.78 51.32
CA ARG A 6 0.22 -45.80 50.75
C ARG A 6 0.54 -45.59 49.29
N ALA A 7 -0.41 -45.92 48.42
CA ALA A 7 -0.36 -45.60 47.02
C ALA A 7 -0.64 -44.10 46.83
N CYS A 8 0.30 -43.40 46.25
CA CYS A 8 0.12 -42.02 45.77
C CYS A 8 -0.58 -42.06 44.43
N GLY A 9 -1.82 -41.62 44.37
CA GLY A 9 -2.58 -41.47 43.14
C GLY A 9 -2.04 -40.27 42.34
N LEU A 10 -1.57 -40.54 41.15
CA LEU A 10 -1.18 -39.54 40.17
C LEU A 10 -2.43 -39.00 39.47
N PHE A 11 -2.88 -37.79 39.82
CA PHE A 11 -3.89 -37.09 39.06
C PHE A 11 -3.23 -36.46 37.82
N LEU A 12 -3.48 -37.06 36.66
CA LEU A 12 -3.15 -36.47 35.36
C LEU A 12 -4.25 -35.44 35.07
N VAL A 13 -3.97 -34.17 35.30
CA VAL A 13 -4.78 -33.07 34.80
C VAL A 13 -4.44 -32.91 33.33
N ALA A 14 -5.26 -33.46 32.46
CA ALA A 14 -5.22 -33.15 31.04
C ALA A 14 -5.71 -31.71 30.86
N ALA A 15 -4.76 -30.75 30.75
CA ALA A 15 -5.06 -29.42 30.25
C ALA A 15 -5.40 -29.53 28.77
N MET A 16 -6.68 -29.68 28.46
CA MET A 16 -7.22 -29.42 27.12
C MET A 16 -7.11 -27.91 26.89
N GLY A 17 -5.99 -27.49 26.32
CA GLY A 17 -5.86 -26.18 25.73
C GLY A 17 -6.80 -26.13 24.51
N CYS A 18 -7.97 -25.49 24.66
CA CYS A 18 -8.75 -25.02 23.53
C CYS A 18 -7.89 -24.01 22.73
N ALA A 19 -7.16 -24.50 21.74
CA ALA A 19 -6.69 -23.66 20.67
C ALA A 19 -7.95 -23.19 19.91
N GLN A 20 -8.46 -22.02 20.28
CA GLN A 20 -9.38 -21.29 19.44
C GLN A 20 -8.64 -20.94 18.16
N GLN A 21 -8.73 -21.82 17.16
CA GLN A 21 -8.45 -21.44 15.79
C GLN A 21 -9.45 -20.33 15.46
N HIS A 22 -8.98 -19.10 15.39
CA HIS A 22 -9.71 -18.03 14.74
C HIS A 22 -9.82 -18.43 13.27
N ALA A 23 -10.90 -19.13 12.92
CA ALA A 23 -11.28 -19.33 11.54
C ALA A 23 -11.38 -17.95 10.93
N ALA A 24 -10.56 -17.67 9.92
CA ALA A 24 -10.66 -16.46 9.11
C ALA A 24 -12.12 -16.33 8.68
N SER A 25 -12.76 -15.22 9.06
CA SER A 25 -14.18 -15.02 8.75
C SER A 25 -14.31 -14.91 7.24
N VAL A 26 -14.92 -15.91 6.63
CA VAL A 26 -15.31 -15.86 5.22
C VAL A 26 -16.16 -14.60 5.04
N PRO A 27 -15.84 -13.72 4.07
CA PRO A 27 -16.61 -12.51 3.84
C PRO A 27 -18.07 -12.92 3.60
N THR A 28 -19.00 -12.14 4.18
CA THR A 28 -20.40 -12.36 3.88
C THR A 28 -20.64 -12.11 2.40
N PRO A 29 -21.64 -12.75 1.76
CA PRO A 29 -21.99 -12.46 0.37
C PRO A 29 -22.18 -10.97 0.09
N ALA A 30 -22.71 -10.22 1.06
CA ALA A 30 -22.89 -8.78 0.97
C ALA A 30 -21.54 -8.03 0.94
N THR A 31 -20.58 -8.42 1.77
CA THR A 31 -19.22 -7.82 1.79
C THR A 31 -18.49 -8.10 0.49
N GLN A 32 -18.61 -9.32 -0.04
CA GLN A 32 -18.01 -9.67 -1.33
C GLN A 32 -18.64 -8.86 -2.48
N ALA A 33 -19.96 -8.74 -2.52
CA ALA A 33 -20.65 -7.96 -3.55
C ALA A 33 -20.25 -6.47 -3.54
N ILE A 34 -20.04 -5.89 -2.35
CA ILE A 34 -19.53 -4.51 -2.23
C ILE A 34 -18.09 -4.43 -2.76
N ALA A 35 -17.22 -5.35 -2.39
CA ALA A 35 -15.84 -5.39 -2.87
C ALA A 35 -15.78 -5.51 -4.40
N ASP A 36 -16.60 -6.37 -4.98
CA ASP A 36 -16.69 -6.53 -6.44
C ASP A 36 -17.20 -5.27 -7.12
N THR A 37 -18.24 -4.62 -6.57
CA THR A 37 -18.77 -3.35 -7.08
C THR A 37 -17.70 -2.26 -7.06
N VAL A 38 -17.02 -2.08 -5.94
CA VAL A 38 -15.96 -1.08 -5.82
C VAL A 38 -14.79 -1.38 -6.76
N PHE A 39 -14.44 -2.65 -6.94
CA PHE A 39 -13.42 -3.04 -7.92
C PHE A 39 -13.81 -2.65 -9.36
N HIS A 40 -15.06 -2.89 -9.76
CA HIS A 40 -15.56 -2.45 -11.07
C HIS A 40 -15.52 -0.94 -11.22
N LEU A 41 -15.91 -0.19 -10.20
CA LEU A 41 -15.85 1.27 -10.21
C LEU A 41 -14.41 1.80 -10.29
N ILE A 42 -13.47 1.21 -9.57
CA ILE A 42 -12.05 1.54 -9.69
C ILE A 42 -11.57 1.34 -11.13
N THR A 43 -11.93 0.22 -11.74
CA THR A 43 -11.56 -0.09 -13.13
C THR A 43 -12.18 0.93 -14.11
N ALA A 44 -13.43 1.32 -13.91
CA ALA A 44 -14.11 2.33 -14.71
C ALA A 44 -13.45 3.72 -14.56
N VAL A 45 -13.10 4.13 -13.35
CA VAL A 45 -12.36 5.38 -13.07
C VAL A 45 -11.00 5.38 -13.77
N ALA A 46 -10.24 4.31 -13.65
CA ALA A 46 -8.93 4.19 -14.29
C ALA A 46 -9.01 4.24 -15.81
N SER A 47 -9.94 3.50 -16.39
CA SER A 47 -10.14 3.44 -17.85
C SER A 47 -10.58 4.79 -18.41
N SER A 48 -11.54 5.47 -17.74
CA SER A 48 -11.98 6.80 -18.14
C SER A 48 -10.88 7.85 -18.01
N ARG A 49 -10.04 7.76 -16.99
CA ARG A 49 -8.89 8.64 -16.80
C ARG A 49 -7.85 8.44 -17.91
N ALA A 50 -7.49 7.21 -18.22
CA ALA A 50 -6.53 6.90 -19.30
C ALA A 50 -7.03 7.40 -20.67
N ALA A 51 -8.33 7.24 -20.96
CA ALA A 51 -8.94 7.75 -22.17
C ALA A 51 -8.90 9.28 -22.23
N LEU A 52 -9.17 9.96 -21.11
CA LEU A 52 -9.10 11.43 -20.99
C LEU A 52 -7.67 11.93 -21.24
N ASP A 53 -6.67 11.34 -20.59
CA ASP A 53 -5.26 11.73 -20.71
C ASP A 53 -4.77 11.52 -22.17
N SER A 54 -5.17 10.43 -22.81
CA SER A 54 -4.88 10.18 -24.22
C SER A 54 -5.50 11.25 -25.14
N ALA A 55 -6.78 11.62 -24.90
CA ALA A 55 -7.47 12.64 -25.70
C ALA A 55 -6.85 14.04 -25.49
N VAL A 56 -6.48 14.39 -24.27
CA VAL A 56 -5.78 15.64 -23.94
C VAL A 56 -4.41 15.69 -24.62
N THR A 57 -3.64 14.61 -24.59
CA THR A 57 -2.34 14.51 -25.26
C THR A 57 -2.48 14.70 -26.77
N GLN A 58 -3.50 14.10 -27.39
CA GLN A 58 -3.78 14.28 -28.83
C GLN A 58 -4.15 15.74 -29.14
N LEU A 59 -4.97 16.36 -28.30
CA LEU A 59 -5.35 17.77 -28.45
C LEU A 59 -4.12 18.70 -28.37
N HIS A 60 -3.22 18.46 -27.42
CA HIS A 60 -1.98 19.24 -27.31
C HIS A 60 -1.09 19.12 -28.55
N ARG A 61 -0.97 17.92 -29.15
CA ARG A 61 -0.15 17.73 -30.36
C ARG A 61 -0.59 18.56 -31.55
N ILE A 62 -1.89 18.81 -31.68
CA ILE A 62 -2.44 19.56 -32.83
C ILE A 62 -2.78 21.00 -32.51
N SER A 63 -2.57 21.45 -31.26
CA SER A 63 -2.98 22.80 -30.81
C SER A 63 -2.22 23.94 -31.49
N GLY A 64 -1.05 23.67 -32.10
CA GLY A 64 -0.25 24.64 -32.86
C GLY A 64 -0.56 24.67 -34.37
N GLU A 65 -1.39 23.77 -34.88
CA GLU A 65 -1.70 23.69 -36.31
C GLU A 65 -2.87 24.63 -36.68
N THR A 66 -2.67 25.45 -37.72
CA THR A 66 -3.66 26.46 -38.19
C THR A 66 -4.43 26.02 -39.46
N SER A 67 -4.11 24.85 -40.02
CA SER A 67 -4.82 24.36 -41.21
C SER A 67 -6.30 24.06 -40.91
N ALA A 68 -7.18 24.30 -41.87
CA ALA A 68 -8.61 24.07 -41.72
C ALA A 68 -8.97 22.63 -41.22
N PRO A 69 -8.34 21.54 -41.74
CA PRO A 69 -8.59 20.20 -41.23
C PRO A 69 -8.07 20.02 -39.76
N ALA A 70 -6.97 20.65 -39.38
CA ALA A 70 -6.46 20.59 -38.01
C ALA A 70 -7.39 21.31 -37.02
N VAL A 71 -7.93 22.46 -37.41
CA VAL A 71 -8.92 23.23 -36.62
C VAL A 71 -10.20 22.39 -36.42
N ALA A 72 -10.71 21.73 -37.47
CA ALA A 72 -11.86 20.85 -37.36
C ALA A 72 -11.61 19.67 -36.41
N ARG A 73 -10.43 19.01 -36.53
CA ARG A 73 -9.99 17.91 -35.63
C ARG A 73 -9.84 18.39 -34.20
N SER A 74 -9.24 19.56 -33.97
CA SER A 74 -9.13 20.17 -32.64
C SER A 74 -10.50 20.39 -31.99
N ARG A 75 -11.48 20.91 -32.74
CA ARG A 75 -12.85 21.07 -32.25
C ARG A 75 -13.49 19.75 -31.86
N GLN A 76 -13.31 18.70 -32.65
CA GLN A 76 -13.82 17.36 -32.36
C GLN A 76 -13.16 16.77 -31.10
N LEU A 77 -11.83 16.90 -30.97
CA LEU A 77 -11.10 16.44 -29.79
C LEU A 77 -11.52 17.18 -28.51
N ARG A 78 -11.73 18.49 -28.56
CA ARG A 78 -12.25 19.25 -27.39
C ARG A 78 -13.59 18.73 -26.94
N LYS A 79 -14.53 18.43 -27.85
CA LYS A 79 -15.80 17.80 -27.51
C LYS A 79 -15.61 16.43 -26.86
N ARG A 80 -14.69 15.63 -27.39
CA ARG A 80 -14.35 14.30 -26.83
C ARG A 80 -13.76 14.43 -25.43
N VAL A 81 -12.83 15.36 -25.20
CA VAL A 81 -12.24 15.65 -23.89
C VAL A 81 -13.34 16.02 -22.89
N ALA A 82 -14.28 16.90 -23.24
CA ALA A 82 -15.37 17.28 -22.35
C ALA A 82 -16.26 16.09 -21.95
N VAL A 83 -16.60 15.20 -22.89
CA VAL A 83 -17.36 13.98 -22.60
C VAL A 83 -16.59 13.04 -21.70
N LEU A 84 -15.30 12.81 -21.97
CA LEU A 84 -14.45 11.93 -21.17
C LEU A 84 -14.23 12.48 -19.76
N ASP A 85 -14.05 13.80 -19.61
CA ASP A 85 -13.95 14.44 -18.30
C ASP A 85 -15.24 14.26 -17.49
N SER A 86 -16.40 14.45 -18.13
CA SER A 86 -17.71 14.21 -17.49
C SER A 86 -17.87 12.75 -17.05
N THR A 87 -17.49 11.79 -17.90
CA THR A 87 -17.55 10.36 -17.58
C THR A 87 -16.61 10.01 -16.44
N TYR A 88 -15.38 10.50 -16.46
CA TYR A 88 -14.41 10.31 -15.38
C TYR A 88 -14.95 10.82 -14.05
N ARG A 89 -15.50 12.05 -14.02
CA ARG A 89 -16.07 12.65 -12.81
C ARG A 89 -17.29 11.88 -12.29
N ALA A 90 -18.14 11.38 -13.17
CA ALA A 90 -19.31 10.57 -12.79
C ALA A 90 -18.87 9.25 -12.14
N ASN A 91 -17.95 8.50 -12.78
CA ASN A 91 -17.42 7.26 -12.22
C ASN A 91 -16.71 7.49 -10.87
N LEU A 92 -15.99 8.60 -10.74
CA LEU A 92 -15.32 8.98 -9.51
C LEU A 92 -16.32 9.30 -8.40
N ALA A 93 -17.38 10.06 -8.69
CA ALA A 93 -18.42 10.39 -7.73
C ALA A 93 -19.16 9.14 -7.24
N GLU A 94 -19.47 8.20 -8.14
CA GLU A 94 -20.11 6.93 -7.79
C GLU A 94 -19.21 6.06 -6.91
N LEU A 95 -17.90 5.97 -7.23
CA LEU A 95 -16.94 5.29 -6.38
C LEU A 95 -16.92 5.86 -4.97
N LEU A 96 -16.84 7.19 -4.85
CA LEU A 96 -16.82 7.88 -3.56
C LEU A 96 -18.09 7.61 -2.73
N LEU A 97 -19.27 7.70 -3.37
CA LEU A 97 -20.53 7.42 -2.70
C LEU A 97 -20.60 5.97 -2.20
N THR A 98 -20.18 5.02 -3.04
CA THR A 98 -20.18 3.58 -2.69
C THR A 98 -19.26 3.29 -1.52
N VAL A 99 -18.06 3.84 -1.53
CA VAL A 99 -17.07 3.65 -0.46
C VAL A 99 -17.54 4.30 0.84
N ASN A 100 -18.04 5.54 0.80
CA ASN A 100 -18.54 6.25 1.98
C ASN A 100 -19.76 5.52 2.60
N ALA A 101 -20.68 5.04 1.78
CA ALA A 101 -21.82 4.26 2.25
C ALA A 101 -21.39 2.94 2.92
N SER A 102 -20.37 2.28 2.37
CA SER A 102 -19.81 1.05 2.92
C SER A 102 -19.04 1.28 4.23
N SER A 103 -18.33 2.40 4.34
CA SER A 103 -17.59 2.80 5.54
C SER A 103 -18.53 3.22 6.69
N ALA A 104 -19.64 3.87 6.39
CA ALA A 104 -20.62 4.27 7.39
C ALA A 104 -21.26 3.07 8.12
N GLY A 105 -21.44 1.95 7.43
CA GLY A 105 -21.92 0.69 8.04
C GLY A 105 -20.91 0.01 8.96
N VAL A 106 -19.62 0.23 8.74
CA VAL A 106 -18.53 -0.35 9.55
C VAL A 106 -18.25 0.48 10.81
N MET A 107 -18.50 1.79 10.77
CA MET A 107 -18.26 2.70 11.91
C MET A 107 -19.27 2.54 13.05
N THR A 108 -20.41 1.86 12.84
CA THR A 108 -21.45 1.64 13.88
C THR A 108 -21.22 0.40 14.73
N SER A 109 -20.31 -0.49 14.36
CA SER A 109 -19.87 -1.59 15.20
C SER A 109 -18.78 -1.03 16.13
N GLY A 110 -19.12 -0.80 17.39
CA GLY A 110 -18.26 -0.23 18.44
C GLY A 110 -17.03 -1.07 18.76
N ALA A 111 -16.20 -1.33 17.78
CA ALA A 111 -14.89 -1.92 17.94
C ALA A 111 -14.02 -0.94 18.72
N ARG A 112 -13.81 -1.22 20.01
CA ARG A 112 -12.75 -0.58 20.77
C ARG A 112 -11.45 -0.81 20.02
N PHE A 113 -10.71 0.27 19.74
CA PHE A 113 -9.36 0.18 19.20
C PHE A 113 -8.56 -0.83 20.04
N PRO A 114 -8.07 -1.94 19.51
CA PRO A 114 -7.12 -2.74 20.24
C PRO A 114 -5.89 -1.88 20.44
N VAL A 115 -5.50 -1.69 21.68
CA VAL A 115 -4.32 -0.90 22.10
C VAL A 115 -3.01 -1.64 21.74
N GLU A 116 -3.12 -2.85 21.21
CA GLU A 116 -2.02 -3.74 20.88
C GLU A 116 -1.83 -3.83 19.36
N GLY A 117 -1.09 -2.90 18.83
CA GLY A 117 -0.56 -2.95 17.47
C GLY A 117 0.90 -2.50 17.47
N PRO A 118 1.69 -2.86 16.44
CA PRO A 118 3.04 -2.32 16.33
C PRO A 118 2.96 -0.79 16.32
N PRO A 119 3.93 -0.10 16.98
CA PRO A 119 3.95 1.36 17.01
C PRO A 119 4.02 1.91 15.58
N ALA A 120 3.38 3.05 15.35
CA ALA A 120 3.46 3.75 14.09
C ALA A 120 4.93 4.06 13.72
N PRO A 121 5.31 4.05 12.44
CA PRO A 121 6.68 4.33 12.05
C PRO A 121 7.05 5.76 12.43
N LEU A 122 8.23 5.93 13.02
CA LEU A 122 8.74 7.26 13.34
C LEU A 122 9.26 7.91 12.06
N VAL A 123 8.55 8.92 11.57
CA VAL A 123 8.87 9.59 10.30
C VAL A 123 8.89 11.12 10.44
N ARG A 124 9.64 11.78 9.55
CA ARG A 124 9.60 13.23 9.36
C ARG A 124 9.24 13.55 7.91
N GLY A 125 8.27 14.44 7.72
CA GLY A 125 7.79 14.85 6.39
C GLY A 125 8.69 15.85 5.72
N PHE A 126 8.80 15.78 4.39
CA PHE A 126 9.32 16.85 3.54
C PHE A 126 8.28 17.95 3.33
N ALA A 127 8.72 19.11 2.86
CA ALA A 127 7.84 20.25 2.62
C ALA A 127 6.80 20.01 1.50
N ASP A 128 6.98 18.98 0.67
CA ASP A 128 6.00 18.57 -0.34
C ASP A 128 4.74 17.94 0.25
N GLY A 129 4.74 17.58 1.54
CA GLY A 129 3.62 16.94 2.23
C GLY A 129 3.24 15.56 1.69
N SER A 130 4.09 14.99 0.83
CA SER A 130 3.83 13.71 0.15
C SER A 130 4.94 12.68 0.33
N ASN A 131 6.06 13.06 0.91
CA ASN A 131 7.19 12.18 1.19
C ASN A 131 7.63 12.32 2.65
N TRP A 132 8.02 11.19 3.23
CA TRP A 132 8.47 11.09 4.63
C TRP A 132 9.71 10.22 4.73
N MET A 133 10.65 10.60 5.55
CA MET A 133 11.86 9.84 5.82
C MET A 133 11.74 9.15 7.19
N LEU A 134 12.04 7.86 7.24
CA LEU A 134 12.11 7.11 8.49
C LEU A 134 13.23 7.64 9.38
N GLN A 135 12.91 7.99 10.61
CA GLN A 135 13.87 8.47 11.62
C GLN A 135 14.45 7.33 12.48
N SER A 136 13.84 6.16 12.42
CA SER A 136 14.34 4.91 13.01
C SER A 136 14.07 3.75 12.06
N PRO A 137 14.81 2.64 12.16
CA PRO A 137 14.48 1.44 11.41
C PRO A 137 13.08 0.94 11.78
N LEU A 138 12.30 0.52 10.78
CA LEU A 138 11.05 -0.19 11.00
C LEU A 138 11.34 -1.69 10.86
N ILE A 139 11.22 -2.42 11.95
CA ILE A 139 11.33 -3.89 11.97
C ILE A 139 9.91 -4.45 11.97
N HIS A 140 9.56 -5.18 10.95
CA HIS A 140 8.23 -5.76 10.79
C HIS A 140 8.33 -7.29 10.70
N GLU A 141 7.76 -7.97 11.69
CA GLU A 141 7.54 -9.42 11.66
C GLU A 141 6.27 -9.71 10.88
N ILE A 142 6.36 -10.61 9.90
CA ILE A 142 5.21 -11.05 9.11
C ILE A 142 4.75 -12.40 9.65
N GLY A 143 3.58 -12.43 10.25
CA GLY A 143 3.08 -13.57 11.00
C GLY A 143 3.52 -13.52 12.48
N LYS A 144 2.60 -13.88 13.36
CA LYS A 144 2.90 -13.92 14.78
C LYS A 144 3.93 -15.02 15.09
N ASP A 145 4.98 -14.67 15.83
CA ASP A 145 6.08 -15.58 16.21
C ASP A 145 6.79 -16.22 14.99
N SER A 146 6.87 -15.49 13.89
CA SER A 146 7.38 -15.93 12.60
C SER A 146 8.85 -15.52 12.40
N PRO A 147 9.67 -16.34 11.71
CA PRO A 147 11.02 -15.95 11.34
C PRO A 147 11.08 -14.96 10.16
N TYR A 148 9.94 -14.57 9.61
CA TYR A 148 9.86 -13.71 8.43
C TYR A 148 9.90 -12.24 8.84
N ILE A 149 11.06 -11.61 8.70
CA ILE A 149 11.28 -10.23 9.12
C ILE A 149 11.67 -9.39 7.91
N VAL A 150 11.01 -8.23 7.76
CA VAL A 150 11.41 -7.15 6.86
C VAL A 150 11.92 -5.99 7.69
N ILE A 151 13.13 -5.52 7.37
CA ILE A 151 13.72 -4.35 8.00
C ILE A 151 13.75 -3.22 6.98
N VAL A 152 12.95 -2.18 7.22
CA VAL A 152 13.04 -0.93 6.46
C VAL A 152 14.03 -0.03 7.18
N PRO A 153 15.12 0.39 6.52
CA PRO A 153 16.20 1.12 7.21
C PRO A 153 15.79 2.54 7.60
N ARG A 154 16.45 3.09 8.64
CA ARG A 154 16.46 4.54 8.88
C ARG A 154 16.94 5.26 7.61
N GLY A 155 16.39 6.43 7.35
CA GLY A 155 16.71 7.21 6.16
C GLY A 155 15.96 6.80 4.90
N PHE A 156 15.20 5.70 4.92
CA PHE A 156 14.34 5.32 3.80
C PHE A 156 13.22 6.34 3.63
N VAL A 157 13.00 6.77 2.39
CA VAL A 157 11.95 7.72 2.07
C VAL A 157 10.75 6.98 1.49
N THR A 158 9.62 7.13 2.15
CA THR A 158 8.32 6.54 1.78
C THR A 158 7.35 7.65 1.42
N ASP A 159 6.46 7.40 0.49
CA ASP A 159 5.31 8.26 0.23
C ASP A 159 4.03 7.74 0.89
N PHE A 160 4.10 6.60 1.59
CA PHE A 160 2.96 5.88 2.17
C PHE A 160 1.79 5.69 1.18
N ALA A 161 2.04 5.96 -0.09
CA ALA A 161 1.04 6.19 -1.10
C ALA A 161 1.18 5.20 -2.26
N SER A 162 1.56 3.98 -1.97
CA SER A 162 1.41 2.90 -2.95
C SER A 162 -0.04 2.71 -3.40
N ILE A 163 -0.96 3.52 -2.82
CA ILE A 163 -2.35 3.63 -3.27
C ILE A 163 -2.38 4.48 -4.54
N PRO A 164 -2.78 3.90 -5.67
CA PRO A 164 -2.92 4.63 -6.93
C PRO A 164 -3.79 5.89 -6.78
N LYS A 165 -3.45 6.95 -7.54
CA LYS A 165 -4.15 8.24 -7.47
C LYS A 165 -5.69 8.14 -7.45
N PRO A 166 -6.34 7.24 -8.20
CA PRO A 166 -7.79 7.06 -8.10
C PRO A 166 -8.29 6.60 -6.73
N LEU A 167 -7.45 5.88 -5.98
CA LEU A 167 -7.76 5.36 -4.64
C LEU A 167 -7.27 6.28 -3.51
N GLN A 168 -6.46 7.29 -3.81
CA GLN A 168 -6.03 8.29 -2.82
C GLN A 168 -7.21 9.08 -2.23
N ILE A 169 -8.35 9.06 -2.88
CA ILE A 169 -9.60 9.64 -2.41
C ILE A 169 -10.17 8.83 -1.24
N LEU A 170 -9.92 7.51 -1.21
CA LEU A 170 -10.20 6.66 -0.05
C LEU A 170 -9.33 7.02 1.16
N ARG A 171 -8.21 7.69 0.90
CA ARG A 171 -7.23 8.16 1.88
C ARG A 171 -7.79 9.18 2.87
N GLY A 172 -8.82 9.95 2.51
CA GLY A 172 -9.53 10.83 3.45
C GLY A 172 -10.20 10.09 4.60
N SER A 173 -10.34 8.75 4.48
CA SER A 173 -10.96 7.88 5.47
C SER A 173 -9.97 7.03 6.28
N VAL A 174 -8.69 6.94 5.85
CA VAL A 174 -7.66 6.12 6.54
C VAL A 174 -6.44 7.00 6.87
N PRO A 175 -6.21 7.34 8.14
CA PRO A 175 -5.02 8.09 8.55
C PRO A 175 -3.74 7.32 8.21
N ILE A 176 -2.80 7.96 7.50
CA ILE A 176 -1.50 7.39 7.10
C ILE A 176 -0.65 6.95 8.31
N THR A 177 -0.88 7.56 9.45
CA THR A 177 -0.10 7.38 10.68
C THR A 177 -0.60 6.26 11.58
N ASP A 178 -1.70 5.61 11.22
CA ASP A 178 -2.32 4.55 12.01
C ASP A 178 -1.85 3.15 11.53
N ARG A 179 -2.65 2.15 11.67
CA ARG A 179 -2.37 0.73 11.39
C ARG A 179 -1.80 0.44 10.00
N TYR A 180 -2.15 1.27 9.02
CA TYR A 180 -1.69 1.12 7.64
C TYR A 180 -0.24 1.59 7.40
N GLY A 181 0.28 2.52 8.21
CA GLY A 181 1.59 3.16 7.97
C GLY A 181 2.75 2.16 7.87
N ASN A 182 2.81 1.19 8.78
CA ASN A 182 3.86 0.16 8.74
C ASN A 182 3.75 -0.71 7.48
N ALA A 183 2.54 -1.15 7.12
CA ALA A 183 2.30 -1.96 5.94
C ALA A 183 2.69 -1.22 4.65
N ALA A 184 2.36 0.07 4.56
CA ALA A 184 2.69 0.91 3.42
C ALA A 184 4.21 1.14 3.30
N ALA A 185 4.90 1.45 4.41
CA ALA A 185 6.35 1.64 4.41
C ALA A 185 7.10 0.35 4.02
N VAL A 186 6.65 -0.81 4.51
CA VAL A 186 7.17 -2.13 4.11
C VAL A 186 6.98 -2.35 2.61
N HIS A 187 5.77 -2.08 2.08
CA HIS A 187 5.48 -2.26 0.67
C HIS A 187 6.32 -1.33 -0.23
N ASP A 188 6.47 -0.06 0.14
CA ASP A 188 7.33 0.88 -0.58
C ASP A 188 8.78 0.39 -0.62
N TYR A 189 9.25 -0.18 0.48
CA TYR A 189 10.60 -0.75 0.55
C TYR A 189 10.75 -1.99 -0.33
N LEU A 190 9.77 -2.90 -0.34
CA LEU A 190 9.75 -4.05 -1.25
C LEU A 190 9.75 -3.61 -2.72
N TYR A 191 8.96 -2.58 -3.05
CA TYR A 191 8.92 -2.00 -4.39
C TYR A 191 10.23 -1.31 -4.79
N TRP A 192 10.96 -0.75 -3.84
CA TRP A 192 12.28 -0.20 -4.08
C TRP A 192 13.33 -1.29 -4.22
N ARG A 193 13.37 -2.26 -3.30
CA ARG A 193 14.37 -3.32 -3.28
C ARG A 193 14.27 -4.27 -4.47
N GLN A 194 13.07 -4.68 -4.82
CA GLN A 194 12.80 -5.64 -5.89
C GLN A 194 13.54 -6.98 -5.73
N ASP A 195 13.78 -7.39 -4.48
CA ASP A 195 14.33 -8.72 -4.17
C ASP A 195 13.25 -9.80 -4.31
N CYS A 196 11.97 -9.46 -4.09
CA CYS A 196 10.78 -10.25 -4.42
C CYS A 196 10.21 -9.84 -5.78
N THR A 197 9.28 -10.63 -6.32
CA THR A 197 8.46 -10.20 -7.46
C THR A 197 7.48 -9.10 -7.02
N ARG A 198 6.93 -8.34 -7.99
CA ARG A 198 5.90 -7.34 -7.69
C ARG A 198 4.67 -7.98 -7.03
N GLU A 199 4.27 -9.16 -7.54
CA GLU A 199 3.11 -9.89 -7.02
C GLU A 199 3.30 -10.32 -5.58
N GLU A 200 4.43 -10.91 -5.24
CA GLU A 200 4.79 -11.26 -3.85
C GLU A 200 4.80 -10.01 -2.95
N SER A 201 5.33 -8.89 -3.45
CA SER A 201 5.33 -7.62 -2.71
C SER A 201 3.91 -7.11 -2.42
N ASP A 202 2.99 -7.21 -3.39
CA ASP A 202 1.58 -6.86 -3.22
C ASP A 202 0.88 -7.82 -2.23
N ASN A 203 1.21 -9.11 -2.27
CA ASN A 203 0.69 -10.12 -1.36
C ASN A 203 1.16 -9.84 0.09
N ILE A 204 2.43 -9.48 0.27
CA ILE A 204 2.98 -9.07 1.58
C ILE A 204 2.24 -7.85 2.11
N LEU A 205 1.92 -6.84 1.27
CA LEU A 205 1.11 -5.71 1.68
C LEU A 205 -0.24 -6.17 2.25
N ALA A 206 -0.93 -7.08 1.59
CA ALA A 206 -2.22 -7.57 2.06
C ALA A 206 -2.12 -8.32 3.40
N ILE A 207 -1.05 -9.11 3.59
CA ILE A 207 -0.77 -9.82 4.84
C ILE A 207 -0.50 -8.81 5.97
N THR A 208 0.41 -7.85 5.75
CA THR A 208 0.79 -6.85 6.77
C THR A 208 -0.38 -5.93 7.13
N MET A 209 -1.24 -5.58 6.18
CA MET A 209 -2.49 -4.86 6.47
C MET A 209 -3.44 -5.69 7.34
N ARG A 210 -3.57 -7.00 7.11
CA ARG A 210 -4.38 -7.89 7.94
C ARG A 210 -3.86 -7.90 9.38
N GLU A 211 -2.56 -8.06 9.56
CA GLU A 211 -1.91 -8.08 10.87
C GLU A 211 -2.05 -6.75 11.60
N ALA A 212 -2.05 -5.65 10.86
CA ALA A 212 -2.36 -4.32 11.38
C ALA A 212 -3.85 -4.13 11.72
N GLY A 213 -4.71 -5.12 11.50
CA GLY A 213 -6.15 -5.05 11.77
C GLY A 213 -6.94 -4.20 10.79
N VAL A 214 -6.41 -3.98 9.57
CA VAL A 214 -7.14 -3.33 8.47
C VAL A 214 -8.30 -4.23 8.05
N SER A 215 -9.48 -3.66 7.87
CA SER A 215 -10.67 -4.44 7.52
C SER A 215 -10.50 -5.18 6.18
N LEU A 216 -11.20 -6.31 6.01
CA LEU A 216 -11.11 -7.09 4.76
C LEU A 216 -11.49 -6.24 3.55
N LEU A 217 -12.52 -5.39 3.67
CA LEU A 217 -12.94 -4.51 2.58
C LEU A 217 -11.84 -3.55 2.19
N GLU A 218 -11.28 -2.78 3.13
CA GLU A 218 -10.20 -1.83 2.88
C GLU A 218 -8.97 -2.53 2.30
N ARG A 219 -8.58 -3.67 2.90
CA ARG A 219 -7.46 -4.49 2.44
C ARG A 219 -7.65 -4.97 1.00
N THR A 220 -8.86 -5.44 0.66
CA THR A 220 -9.19 -5.87 -0.69
C THR A 220 -9.09 -4.72 -1.68
N LEU A 221 -9.61 -3.54 -1.34
CA LEU A 221 -9.55 -2.36 -2.20
C LEU A 221 -8.12 -1.91 -2.46
N VAL A 222 -7.31 -1.81 -1.42
CA VAL A 222 -5.90 -1.42 -1.55
C VAL A 222 -5.13 -2.46 -2.37
N TYR A 223 -5.31 -3.75 -2.06
CA TYR A 223 -4.66 -4.84 -2.79
C TYR A 223 -4.98 -4.82 -4.28
N GLN A 224 -6.26 -4.76 -4.64
CA GLN A 224 -6.67 -4.68 -6.05
C GLN A 224 -6.11 -3.42 -6.73
N GLY A 225 -6.07 -2.31 -6.01
CA GLY A 225 -5.47 -1.08 -6.50
C GLY A 225 -3.99 -1.22 -6.83
N VAL A 226 -3.18 -1.78 -5.94
CA VAL A 226 -1.74 -1.96 -6.22
C VAL A 226 -1.51 -3.02 -7.30
N ARG A 227 -2.31 -4.09 -7.33
CA ARG A 227 -2.25 -5.11 -8.40
C ARG A 227 -2.49 -4.50 -9.77
N GLN A 228 -3.49 -3.63 -9.89
CA GLN A 228 -3.89 -3.05 -11.18
C GLN A 228 -3.01 -1.89 -11.61
N PHE A 229 -2.58 -1.04 -10.68
CA PHE A 229 -1.92 0.23 -11.00
C PHE A 229 -0.44 0.30 -10.56
N GLY A 230 0.04 -0.64 -9.75
CA GLY A 230 1.39 -0.61 -9.18
C GLY A 230 2.52 -0.80 -10.19
N GLN A 231 2.24 -1.30 -11.41
CA GLN A 231 3.27 -1.57 -12.40
C GLN A 231 4.12 -0.34 -12.75
N SER A 232 3.50 0.82 -12.89
CA SER A 232 4.22 2.07 -13.21
C SER A 232 5.18 2.50 -12.10
N ALA A 233 4.78 2.33 -10.84
CA ALA A 233 5.62 2.61 -9.67
C ALA A 233 6.77 1.59 -9.56
N TRP A 234 6.49 0.31 -9.79
CA TRP A 234 7.49 -0.75 -9.83
C TRP A 234 8.58 -0.48 -10.86
N ASP A 235 8.17 -0.17 -12.11
CA ASP A 235 9.10 0.13 -13.19
C ASP A 235 9.81 1.49 -12.98
N GLY A 236 9.14 2.44 -12.33
CA GLY A 236 9.73 3.71 -11.91
C GLY A 236 10.89 3.50 -10.94
N ASN A 237 10.68 2.75 -9.88
CA ASN A 237 11.71 2.41 -8.89
C ASN A 237 12.90 1.69 -9.56
N ARG A 238 12.64 0.79 -10.51
CA ARG A 238 13.70 0.12 -11.27
C ARG A 238 14.55 1.12 -12.07
N ARG A 239 13.89 2.04 -12.79
CA ARG A 239 14.60 3.09 -13.54
C ARG A 239 15.40 4.02 -12.64
N ASP A 240 14.83 4.44 -11.52
CA ASP A 240 15.50 5.29 -10.54
C ASP A 240 16.77 4.63 -10.00
N ARG A 241 16.70 3.35 -9.61
CA ARG A 241 17.86 2.58 -9.17
C ARG A 241 18.92 2.43 -10.27
N GLN A 242 18.52 2.13 -11.50
CA GLN A 242 19.43 2.03 -12.65
C GLN A 242 20.10 3.37 -12.96
N ALA A 243 19.44 4.49 -12.68
CA ALA A 243 19.98 5.83 -12.82
C ALA A 243 20.88 6.25 -11.64
N GLY A 244 21.09 5.37 -10.65
CA GLY A 244 21.89 5.65 -9.45
C GLY A 244 21.22 6.64 -8.50
N LEU A 245 19.88 6.76 -8.56
CA LEU A 245 19.13 7.55 -7.59
C LEU A 245 18.94 6.73 -6.32
N MET A 246 19.08 7.37 -5.17
CA MET A 246 18.86 6.75 -3.87
C MET A 246 17.45 7.01 -3.36
N ARG A 247 16.96 6.09 -2.52
CA ARG A 247 15.74 6.26 -1.73
C ARG A 247 15.99 6.04 -0.24
N THR A 248 17.20 5.59 0.10
CA THR A 248 17.69 5.46 1.48
C THR A 248 18.86 6.41 1.67
N VAL A 249 18.70 7.37 2.55
CA VAL A 249 19.70 8.41 2.82
C VAL A 249 20.55 8.00 4.02
N GLY A 250 21.87 8.03 3.85
CA GLY A 250 22.83 7.69 4.92
C GLY A 250 23.31 8.92 5.70
N PRO A 251 23.87 8.69 6.91
CA PRO A 251 24.48 9.76 7.68
C PRO A 251 25.65 10.44 6.90
N PRO A 252 25.88 11.74 7.10
CA PRO A 252 25.20 12.65 8.02
C PRO A 252 23.91 13.27 7.44
N ASN A 253 23.46 12.85 6.26
CA ASN A 253 22.37 13.46 5.52
C ASN A 253 21.01 12.78 5.78
N ASP A 254 20.90 11.88 6.75
CA ASP A 254 19.69 11.15 7.08
C ASP A 254 18.70 11.96 7.96
N GLU A 255 18.77 13.28 7.85
CA GLU A 255 17.82 14.22 8.42
C GLU A 255 17.06 14.97 7.33
N VAL A 256 15.75 15.11 7.51
CA VAL A 256 14.91 15.87 6.58
C VAL A 256 15.25 17.37 6.69
N PRO A 257 15.59 18.05 5.59
CA PRO A 257 15.82 19.48 5.61
C PRO A 257 14.54 20.23 6.06
N GLN A 258 14.71 21.39 6.69
CA GLN A 258 13.58 22.19 7.16
C GLN A 258 12.71 22.73 6.02
N THR A 259 13.30 22.90 4.84
CA THR A 259 12.64 23.39 3.63
C THR A 259 13.06 22.54 2.44
N GLY A 260 12.21 22.49 1.43
CA GLY A 260 12.47 21.75 0.20
C GLY A 260 11.66 20.45 0.09
N THR A 261 11.50 20.01 -1.14
CA THR A 261 10.81 18.76 -1.47
C THR A 261 11.78 17.58 -1.42
N TRP A 262 11.24 16.36 -1.40
CA TRP A 262 12.08 15.17 -1.57
C TRP A 262 12.84 15.19 -2.90
N ALA A 263 12.21 15.65 -3.97
CA ALA A 263 12.85 15.73 -5.28
C ALA A 263 14.07 16.65 -5.25
N ASP A 264 13.93 17.87 -4.70
CA ASP A 264 15.03 18.84 -4.58
C ASP A 264 16.16 18.28 -3.71
N TYR A 265 15.82 17.63 -2.60
CA TYR A 265 16.79 17.05 -1.68
C TYR A 265 17.54 15.87 -2.32
N ARG A 266 16.86 15.03 -3.06
CA ARG A 266 17.46 13.90 -3.80
C ARG A 266 18.43 14.39 -4.87
N ASP A 267 18.07 15.45 -5.59
CA ASP A 267 18.94 16.06 -6.60
C ASP A 267 20.19 16.68 -5.95
N TRP A 268 20.04 17.34 -4.81
CA TRP A 268 21.17 17.85 -4.03
C TRP A 268 22.09 16.73 -3.52
N LEU A 269 21.52 15.65 -2.97
CA LEU A 269 22.27 14.46 -2.52
C LEU A 269 23.11 13.88 -3.68
N ARG A 270 22.52 13.80 -4.86
CA ARG A 270 23.22 13.34 -6.07
C ARG A 270 24.34 14.28 -6.47
N ALA A 271 24.09 15.59 -6.49
CA ALA A 271 25.08 16.60 -6.87
C ALA A 271 26.27 16.67 -5.89
N THR A 272 26.03 16.37 -4.63
CA THR A 272 27.06 16.34 -3.58
C THR A 272 27.73 14.98 -3.39
N HIS A 273 27.37 13.97 -4.20
CA HIS A 273 27.84 12.60 -4.07
C HIS A 273 27.63 12.04 -2.65
N ALA A 274 26.50 12.37 -2.03
CA ALA A 274 26.13 11.89 -0.72
C ALA A 274 26.08 10.35 -0.72
N LYS A 275 26.45 9.76 0.41
CA LYS A 275 26.42 8.29 0.55
C LYS A 275 25.00 7.81 0.73
N GLU A 276 24.68 6.76 -0.01
CA GLU A 276 23.46 5.99 0.21
C GLU A 276 23.48 5.34 1.60
N GLY A 277 22.32 5.27 2.24
CA GLY A 277 22.14 4.56 3.50
C GLY A 277 22.26 3.05 3.32
N VAL A 278 22.43 2.36 4.44
CA VAL A 278 22.44 0.90 4.45
C VAL A 278 21.07 0.37 4.08
N GLU A 279 21.00 -0.46 3.05
CA GLU A 279 19.81 -1.17 2.65
C GLU A 279 19.92 -2.67 2.99
N TYR A 280 18.83 -3.22 3.51
CA TYR A 280 18.77 -4.64 3.86
C TYR A 280 18.10 -5.42 2.72
N ARG A 281 18.70 -6.57 2.37
CA ARG A 281 18.08 -7.48 1.41
C ARG A 281 16.87 -8.15 2.02
N ILE A 282 15.85 -8.37 1.20
CA ILE A 282 14.70 -9.17 1.60
C ILE A 282 15.05 -10.65 1.46
N PRO A 283 14.96 -11.45 2.54
CA PRO A 283 15.22 -12.88 2.45
C PRO A 283 14.27 -13.57 1.47
N GLN A 284 14.77 -14.50 0.67
CA GLN A 284 13.95 -15.25 -0.28
C GLN A 284 12.80 -16.02 0.40
N SER A 285 12.98 -16.41 1.67
CA SER A 285 11.92 -17.05 2.46
C SER A 285 10.72 -16.13 2.71
N VAL A 286 10.95 -14.83 2.81
CA VAL A 286 9.87 -13.81 2.93
C VAL A 286 9.09 -13.72 1.63
N CYS A 287 9.77 -13.72 0.48
CA CYS A 287 9.12 -13.72 -0.83
C CYS A 287 8.28 -14.99 -1.03
N ALA A 288 8.88 -16.16 -0.76
CA ALA A 288 8.22 -17.46 -0.92
C ALA A 288 6.99 -17.65 -0.02
N MET A 289 6.96 -17.04 1.18
CA MET A 289 5.81 -17.05 2.07
C MET A 289 4.59 -16.39 1.43
N ALA A 290 4.80 -15.44 0.55
CA ALA A 290 3.78 -14.69 -0.18
C ALA A 290 3.57 -15.16 -1.61
N ASP A 291 3.95 -16.42 -1.93
CA ASP A 291 3.79 -16.99 -3.27
C ASP A 291 2.32 -16.91 -3.72
N SER A 292 2.14 -16.36 -4.91
CA SER A 292 0.83 -16.18 -5.54
C SER A 292 0.05 -17.48 -5.77
N ALA A 293 0.72 -18.61 -5.87
CA ALA A 293 0.07 -19.91 -6.02
C ALA A 293 -0.74 -20.31 -4.78
N THR A 294 -0.32 -19.88 -3.59
CA THR A 294 -0.94 -20.22 -2.31
C THR A 294 -1.67 -19.07 -1.64
N PHE A 295 -1.32 -17.83 -1.99
CA PHE A 295 -1.89 -16.63 -1.37
C PHE A 295 -3.38 -16.47 -1.68
N ARG A 296 -4.16 -16.15 -0.64
CA ARG A 296 -5.56 -15.71 -0.73
C ARG A 296 -5.72 -14.46 0.14
N ILE A 297 -6.32 -13.41 -0.41
CA ILE A 297 -6.50 -12.14 0.32
C ILE A 297 -7.35 -12.29 1.59
N GLN A 298 -8.11 -13.35 1.68
CA GLN A 298 -8.99 -13.68 2.80
C GLN A 298 -8.23 -14.35 3.96
N ASP A 299 -7.10 -14.99 3.66
CA ASP A 299 -6.24 -15.66 4.62
C ASP A 299 -5.44 -14.62 5.43
#